data_9f3a94b07b572e56402738ea1de55045
#
_entry.id   9f3a94b07b572e56402738ea1de55045
#
_cell.length_a   1.000
_cell.length_b   1.000
_cell.length_c   1.000
_cell.angle_alpha   90.00
_cell.angle_beta   90.00
_cell.angle_gamma   90.00
#
_symmetry.space_group_name_H-M   'P 1'
#
loop_
_entity.id
_entity.type
_entity.pdbx_description
1 polymer ?
#
loop_
_entity_poly.entity_id
_entity_poly.type
_entity_poly.pdbx_seq_one_letter_code
_entity_poly.pdbx_strand_id
1 'polypeptide(L)'
;MGTGREVSTGSSDGPRRVAMTPAARRALAAAERLFYERGIHAVGVDLIAAEAGVTKKTLYDRFGSKEQIVVEYLADRDERWRAFLAERLDAVPAPRATPAARILAVFDASRAWMADHGSKGCSMVNAHAEISDPAHPAHAVITGQKRWMLELFTGLARDAGGIDPDAADRLGRTLMLLHEGALVAHGLKVFPDPLAHARDEARALLAGATGS
;
A
#
# COMPACT_ATOMS: atom_id res chain seq x y z
N MET A 1 -45.51 0.24 19.70
CA MET A 1 -44.99 1.16 18.67
C MET A 1 -43.51 1.31 18.92
N GLY A 2 -42.70 0.49 18.24
CA GLY A 2 -41.25 0.47 18.37
C GLY A 2 -40.64 1.14 17.13
N THR A 3 -40.01 2.29 17.32
CA THR A 3 -39.29 3.00 16.29
C THR A 3 -37.93 2.32 16.07
N GLY A 4 -37.79 1.57 14.97
CA GLY A 4 -36.53 1.04 14.51
C GLY A 4 -35.58 2.19 14.14
N ARG A 5 -34.44 2.22 14.82
CA ARG A 5 -33.32 3.12 14.50
C ARG A 5 -32.52 2.47 13.38
N GLU A 6 -32.69 2.96 12.15
CA GLU A 6 -31.84 2.60 11.03
C GLU A 6 -30.40 2.99 11.34
N VAL A 7 -29.53 1.99 11.36
CA VAL A 7 -28.08 2.19 11.42
C VAL A 7 -27.64 2.66 10.04
N SER A 8 -27.35 3.95 9.93
CA SER A 8 -26.75 4.56 8.75
C SER A 8 -25.42 3.86 8.47
N THR A 9 -25.37 3.11 7.38
CA THR A 9 -24.13 2.56 6.83
C THR A 9 -23.24 3.73 6.40
N GLY A 10 -22.10 3.87 7.10
CA GLY A 10 -21.13 4.92 6.87
C GLY A 10 -20.72 4.99 5.40
N SER A 11 -20.77 6.19 4.86
CA SER A 11 -20.29 6.59 3.55
C SER A 11 -18.84 6.15 3.40
N SER A 12 -18.53 5.38 2.35
CA SER A 12 -17.17 5.06 1.95
C SER A 12 -16.51 6.35 1.44
N ASP A 13 -15.75 7.02 2.30
CA ASP A 13 -15.15 8.33 2.05
C ASP A 13 -13.83 8.21 1.24
N GLY A 14 -13.83 7.35 0.24
CA GLY A 14 -12.74 7.20 -0.71
C GLY A 14 -12.92 8.12 -1.93
N PRO A 15 -11.82 8.51 -2.61
CA PRO A 15 -11.92 9.32 -3.82
C PRO A 15 -12.70 8.58 -4.90
N ARG A 16 -13.49 9.36 -5.69
CA ARG A 16 -14.29 8.82 -6.80
C ARG A 16 -13.40 8.03 -7.76
N ARG A 17 -13.79 6.79 -8.09
CA ARG A 17 -13.08 5.92 -9.03
C ARG A 17 -13.64 6.05 -10.45
N VAL A 18 -12.77 5.87 -11.44
CA VAL A 18 -13.11 5.96 -12.87
C VAL A 18 -13.48 4.59 -13.44
N ALA A 19 -14.50 4.54 -14.29
CA ALA A 19 -14.86 3.31 -15.00
C ALA A 19 -13.76 2.90 -15.99
N MET A 20 -13.18 1.70 -15.82
CA MET A 20 -12.03 1.21 -16.58
C MET A 20 -12.41 0.61 -17.92
N THR A 21 -12.49 1.45 -18.96
CA THR A 21 -12.56 1.00 -20.36
C THR A 21 -11.19 0.48 -20.84
N PRO A 22 -11.10 -0.26 -21.98
CA PRO A 22 -9.81 -0.70 -22.52
C PRO A 22 -8.81 0.45 -22.75
N ALA A 23 -9.27 1.62 -23.22
CA ALA A 23 -8.42 2.79 -23.37
C ALA A 23 -7.96 3.37 -22.03
N ALA A 24 -8.85 3.43 -21.03
CA ALA A 24 -8.50 3.85 -19.66
C ALA A 24 -7.47 2.92 -19.02
N ARG A 25 -7.59 1.61 -19.20
CA ARG A 25 -6.61 0.63 -18.70
C ARG A 25 -5.23 0.81 -19.32
N ARG A 26 -5.15 1.02 -20.66
CA ARG A 26 -3.85 1.31 -21.31
C ARG A 26 -3.23 2.59 -20.78
N ALA A 27 -4.05 3.64 -20.62
CA ALA A 27 -3.59 4.92 -20.09
C ALA A 27 -3.08 4.78 -18.64
N LEU A 28 -3.81 4.05 -17.79
CA LEU A 28 -3.41 3.81 -16.41
C LEU A 28 -2.11 3.00 -16.32
N ALA A 29 -1.96 1.95 -17.13
CA ALA A 29 -0.73 1.16 -17.18
C ALA A 29 0.49 1.99 -17.64
N ALA A 30 0.31 2.88 -18.64
CA ALA A 30 1.34 3.80 -19.06
C ALA A 30 1.68 4.81 -17.96
N ALA A 31 0.66 5.39 -17.32
CA ALA A 31 0.84 6.34 -16.22
C ALA A 31 1.57 5.69 -15.02
N GLU A 32 1.18 4.48 -14.62
CA GLU A 32 1.83 3.73 -13.54
C GLU A 32 3.34 3.61 -13.77
N ARG A 33 3.74 3.10 -14.94
CA ARG A 33 5.13 2.94 -15.27
C ARG A 33 5.89 4.27 -15.29
N LEU A 34 5.32 5.26 -15.95
CA LEU A 34 5.95 6.59 -16.08
C LEU A 34 6.06 7.30 -14.72
N PHE A 35 5.00 7.32 -13.92
CA PHE A 35 5.01 7.93 -12.59
C PHE A 35 6.00 7.24 -11.65
N TYR A 36 6.02 5.92 -11.66
CA TYR A 36 6.95 5.18 -10.81
C TYR A 36 8.42 5.38 -11.22
N GLU A 37 8.71 5.39 -12.53
CA GLU A 37 10.07 5.52 -13.05
C GLU A 37 10.61 6.96 -13.02
N ARG A 38 9.75 7.95 -13.34
CA ARG A 38 10.15 9.33 -13.60
C ARG A 38 9.65 10.33 -12.57
N GLY A 39 8.74 9.92 -11.71
CA GLY A 39 8.05 10.79 -10.76
C GLY A 39 6.77 11.41 -11.35
N ILE A 40 5.82 11.68 -10.46
CA ILE A 40 4.51 12.24 -10.81
C ILE A 40 4.66 13.65 -11.40
N HIS A 41 5.55 14.45 -10.81
CA HIS A 41 5.73 15.86 -11.22
C HIS A 41 6.30 15.98 -12.64
N ALA A 42 7.26 15.15 -12.98
CA ALA A 42 7.97 15.18 -14.26
C ALA A 42 7.15 14.63 -15.44
N VAL A 43 6.05 13.90 -15.18
CA VAL A 43 5.26 13.23 -16.22
C VAL A 43 4.03 14.05 -16.57
N GLY A 44 3.98 14.57 -17.81
CA GLY A 44 2.84 15.28 -18.37
C GLY A 44 1.80 14.35 -19.00
N VAL A 45 0.56 14.84 -19.14
CA VAL A 45 -0.56 14.10 -19.76
C VAL A 45 -0.27 13.73 -21.22
N ASP A 46 0.47 14.58 -21.94
CA ASP A 46 0.85 14.32 -23.34
C ASP A 46 1.75 13.08 -23.47
N LEU A 47 2.68 12.89 -22.53
CA LEU A 47 3.55 11.71 -22.49
C LEU A 47 2.75 10.46 -22.19
N ILE A 48 1.81 10.52 -21.23
CA ILE A 48 0.92 9.38 -20.91
C ILE A 48 0.07 9.02 -22.14
N ALA A 49 -0.49 9.99 -22.83
CA ALA A 49 -1.30 9.78 -24.03
C ALA A 49 -0.50 9.09 -25.14
N ALA A 50 0.70 9.60 -25.42
CA ALA A 50 1.59 9.03 -26.44
C ALA A 50 1.96 7.58 -26.11
N GLU A 51 2.35 7.31 -24.87
CA GLU A 51 2.77 5.98 -24.41
C GLU A 51 1.62 4.97 -24.40
N ALA A 52 0.41 5.43 -24.11
CA ALA A 52 -0.80 4.60 -24.08
C ALA A 52 -1.42 4.37 -25.48
N GLY A 53 -0.95 5.06 -26.51
CA GLY A 53 -1.55 5.05 -27.84
C GLY A 53 -2.98 5.58 -27.85
N VAL A 54 -3.25 6.66 -27.08
CA VAL A 54 -4.54 7.35 -27.02
C VAL A 54 -4.35 8.87 -27.24
N THR A 55 -5.45 9.59 -27.48
CA THR A 55 -5.37 11.04 -27.58
C THR A 55 -5.44 11.69 -26.19
N LYS A 56 -4.86 12.89 -26.04
CA LYS A 56 -4.99 13.73 -24.85
C LYS A 56 -6.47 13.99 -24.51
N LYS A 57 -7.31 14.21 -25.53
CA LYS A 57 -8.75 14.33 -25.36
C LYS A 57 -9.35 13.09 -24.69
N THR A 58 -8.97 11.88 -25.13
CA THR A 58 -9.42 10.63 -24.51
C THR A 58 -9.05 10.55 -23.04
N LEU A 59 -7.85 11.00 -22.65
CA LEU A 59 -7.46 11.02 -21.23
C LEU A 59 -8.36 11.93 -20.41
N TYR A 60 -8.58 13.16 -20.86
CA TYR A 60 -9.46 14.12 -20.16
C TYR A 60 -10.92 13.66 -20.13
N ASP A 61 -11.43 13.08 -21.21
CA ASP A 61 -12.79 12.53 -21.27
C ASP A 61 -12.98 11.37 -20.25
N ARG A 62 -11.91 10.64 -19.93
CA ARG A 62 -11.96 9.48 -19.02
C ARG A 62 -11.65 9.85 -17.57
N PHE A 63 -10.58 10.58 -17.35
CA PHE A 63 -10.06 10.86 -16.01
C PHE A 63 -10.40 12.27 -15.51
N GLY A 64 -10.71 13.20 -16.41
CA GLY A 64 -11.00 14.59 -16.07
C GLY A 64 -9.73 15.42 -15.82
N SER A 65 -8.77 14.91 -15.06
CA SER A 65 -7.54 15.62 -14.70
C SER A 65 -6.35 14.70 -14.53
N LYS A 66 -5.15 15.27 -14.43
CA LYS A 66 -3.92 14.53 -14.07
C LYS A 66 -3.99 14.01 -12.62
N GLU A 67 -4.54 14.80 -11.72
CA GLU A 67 -4.73 14.43 -10.32
C GLU A 67 -5.57 13.15 -10.21
N GLN A 68 -6.64 13.04 -11.02
CA GLN A 68 -7.45 11.81 -11.05
C GLN A 68 -6.68 10.62 -11.61
N ILE A 69 -5.79 10.80 -12.59
CA ILE A 69 -4.91 9.71 -13.07
C ILE A 69 -3.97 9.26 -11.95
N VAL A 70 -3.46 10.18 -11.15
CA VAL A 70 -2.61 9.85 -9.98
C VAL A 70 -3.41 9.07 -8.92
N VAL A 71 -4.64 9.49 -8.63
CA VAL A 71 -5.54 8.77 -7.72
C VAL A 71 -5.77 7.34 -8.19
N GLU A 72 -6.12 7.15 -9.48
CA GLU A 72 -6.38 5.83 -10.03
C GLU A 72 -5.12 4.94 -10.02
N TYR A 73 -3.96 5.51 -10.34
CA TYR A 73 -2.67 4.81 -10.25
C TYR A 73 -2.39 4.27 -8.87
N LEU A 74 -2.50 5.13 -7.84
CA LEU A 74 -2.21 4.74 -6.48
C LEU A 74 -3.23 3.76 -5.93
N ALA A 75 -4.51 3.96 -6.25
CA ALA A 75 -5.57 3.08 -5.81
C ALA A 75 -5.49 1.68 -6.46
N ASP A 76 -5.23 1.59 -7.77
CA ASP A 76 -5.05 0.31 -8.46
C ASP A 76 -3.83 -0.45 -7.90
N ARG A 77 -2.74 0.28 -7.63
CA ARG A 77 -1.55 -0.32 -7.03
C ARG A 77 -1.80 -0.81 -5.60
N ASP A 78 -2.57 -0.08 -4.79
CA ASP A 78 -2.98 -0.52 -3.44
C ASP A 78 -3.87 -1.76 -3.50
N GLU A 79 -4.86 -1.79 -4.39
CA GLU A 79 -5.73 -2.95 -4.59
C GLU A 79 -4.93 -4.21 -4.96
N ARG A 80 -4.00 -4.10 -5.90
CA ARG A 80 -3.12 -5.22 -6.30
C ARG A 80 -2.19 -5.65 -5.17
N TRP A 81 -1.64 -4.71 -4.41
CA TRP A 81 -0.82 -5.02 -3.23
C TRP A 81 -1.62 -5.78 -2.17
N ARG A 82 -2.84 -5.32 -1.85
CA ARG A 82 -3.72 -5.98 -0.87
C ARG A 82 -4.08 -7.39 -1.31
N ALA A 83 -4.44 -7.59 -2.57
CA ALA A 83 -4.73 -8.90 -3.12
C ALA A 83 -3.52 -9.84 -3.05
N PHE A 84 -2.34 -9.36 -3.47
CA PHE A 84 -1.10 -10.11 -3.40
C PHE A 84 -0.72 -10.51 -1.97
N LEU A 85 -0.86 -9.58 -1.02
CA LEU A 85 -0.57 -9.85 0.39
C LEU A 85 -1.57 -10.84 1.00
N ALA A 86 -2.86 -10.70 0.72
CA ALA A 86 -3.90 -11.61 1.19
C ALA A 86 -3.61 -13.06 0.75
N GLU A 87 -3.31 -13.26 -0.53
CA GLU A 87 -2.93 -14.58 -1.07
C GLU A 87 -1.72 -15.18 -0.32
N ARG A 88 -0.70 -14.36 -0.02
CA ARG A 88 0.50 -14.81 0.70
C ARG A 88 0.21 -15.15 2.16
N LEU A 89 -0.66 -14.39 2.82
CA LEU A 89 -1.07 -14.66 4.21
C LEU A 89 -1.95 -15.91 4.31
N ASP A 90 -2.80 -16.16 3.32
CA ASP A 90 -3.64 -17.35 3.26
C ASP A 90 -2.84 -18.61 2.91
N ALA A 91 -1.74 -18.46 2.19
CA ALA A 91 -0.82 -19.55 1.86
C ALA A 91 0.06 -20.02 3.04
N VAL A 92 0.06 -19.33 4.19
CA VAL A 92 0.80 -19.77 5.38
C VAL A 92 0.14 -21.05 5.93
N PRO A 93 0.83 -22.21 5.92
CA PRO A 93 0.19 -23.49 6.22
C PRO A 93 -0.26 -23.61 7.67
N ALA A 94 -1.47 -24.10 7.92
CA ALA A 94 -1.86 -24.61 9.23
C ALA A 94 -1.10 -25.95 9.51
N PRO A 95 -0.60 -26.24 10.73
CA PRO A 95 -0.72 -25.49 11.99
C PRO A 95 0.33 -24.38 12.18
N ARG A 96 1.14 -24.06 11.18
CA ARG A 96 2.20 -23.03 11.26
C ARG A 96 1.67 -21.60 11.06
N ALA A 97 0.39 -21.43 10.78
CA ALA A 97 -0.27 -20.13 10.63
C ALA A 97 -0.42 -19.39 11.97
N THR A 98 0.67 -19.32 12.76
CA THR A 98 0.70 -18.50 13.95
C THR A 98 0.69 -17.03 13.56
N PRO A 99 0.15 -16.13 14.39
CA PRO A 99 0.21 -14.69 14.14
C PRO A 99 1.64 -14.19 13.91
N ALA A 100 2.62 -14.72 14.64
CA ALA A 100 4.04 -14.44 14.42
C ALA A 100 4.50 -14.82 13.00
N ALA A 101 4.14 -16.02 12.51
CA ALA A 101 4.46 -16.44 11.15
C ALA A 101 3.78 -15.55 10.10
N ARG A 102 2.54 -15.13 10.34
CA ARG A 102 1.82 -14.20 9.45
C ARG A 102 2.45 -12.81 9.43
N ILE A 103 2.91 -12.30 10.58
CA ILE A 103 3.67 -11.04 10.62
C ILE A 103 4.93 -11.13 9.76
N LEU A 104 5.71 -12.19 9.90
CA LEU A 104 6.92 -12.39 9.09
C LEU A 104 6.61 -12.55 7.60
N ALA A 105 5.49 -13.19 7.26
CA ALA A 105 5.03 -13.32 5.88
C ALA A 105 4.68 -11.96 5.22
N VAL A 106 4.30 -10.92 5.99
CA VAL A 106 4.14 -9.56 5.45
C VAL A 106 5.46 -9.02 4.90
N PHE A 107 6.57 -9.21 5.63
CA PHE A 107 7.90 -8.78 5.17
C PHE A 107 8.36 -9.60 3.95
N ASP A 108 8.14 -10.92 3.96
CA ASP A 108 8.45 -11.80 2.82
C ASP A 108 7.64 -11.41 1.57
N ALA A 109 6.35 -11.10 1.73
CA ALA A 109 5.50 -10.59 0.67
C ALA A 109 5.98 -9.25 0.13
N SER A 110 6.37 -8.32 1.02
CA SER A 110 6.90 -7.02 0.62
C SER A 110 8.19 -7.15 -0.16
N ARG A 111 9.08 -8.06 0.25
CA ARG A 111 10.31 -8.37 -0.47
C ARG A 111 10.04 -8.90 -1.88
N ALA A 112 9.13 -9.86 -2.01
CA ALA A 112 8.72 -10.40 -3.30
C ALA A 112 8.06 -9.33 -4.18
N TRP A 113 7.17 -8.52 -3.61
CA TRP A 113 6.53 -7.41 -4.33
C TRP A 113 7.54 -6.40 -4.87
N MET A 114 8.55 -6.03 -4.08
CA MET A 114 9.58 -5.09 -4.52
C MET A 114 10.46 -5.68 -5.63
N ALA A 115 10.73 -6.98 -5.63
CA ALA A 115 11.49 -7.64 -6.69
C ALA A 115 10.74 -7.58 -8.05
N ASP A 116 9.41 -7.76 -8.03
CA ASP A 116 8.61 -7.85 -9.25
C ASP A 116 8.07 -6.50 -9.72
N HIS A 117 7.80 -5.55 -8.80
CA HIS A 117 7.03 -4.32 -9.09
C HIS A 117 7.79 -3.03 -8.86
N GLY A 118 9.08 -3.08 -8.52
CA GLY A 118 9.87 -1.88 -8.54
C GLY A 118 10.97 -1.71 -7.52
N SER A 119 12.05 -1.12 -7.98
CA SER A 119 13.29 -0.89 -7.24
C SER A 119 13.35 0.46 -6.49
N LYS A 120 12.30 1.28 -6.56
CA LYS A 120 12.28 2.63 -5.96
C LYS A 120 11.56 2.72 -4.60
N GLY A 121 11.30 1.58 -3.99
CA GLY A 121 10.61 1.52 -2.70
C GLY A 121 9.11 1.80 -2.81
N CYS A 122 8.53 2.35 -1.75
CA CYS A 122 7.10 2.52 -1.63
C CYS A 122 6.55 3.65 -2.52
N SER A 123 5.67 3.31 -3.47
CA SER A 123 5.03 4.29 -4.35
C SER A 123 4.18 5.33 -3.60
N MET A 124 3.56 4.94 -2.46
CA MET A 124 2.78 5.87 -1.64
C MET A 124 3.66 6.92 -0.98
N VAL A 125 4.83 6.52 -0.46
CA VAL A 125 5.80 7.45 0.14
C VAL A 125 6.37 8.38 -0.93
N ASN A 126 6.72 7.84 -2.10
CA ASN A 126 7.25 8.63 -3.21
C ASN A 126 6.21 9.64 -3.69
N ALA A 127 4.95 9.23 -3.87
CA ALA A 127 3.87 10.12 -4.26
C ALA A 127 3.61 11.21 -3.19
N HIS A 128 3.63 10.86 -1.90
CA HIS A 128 3.47 11.82 -0.81
C HIS A 128 4.56 12.90 -0.83
N ALA A 129 5.80 12.51 -1.11
CA ALA A 129 6.93 13.46 -1.18
C ALA A 129 6.83 14.42 -2.37
N GLU A 130 6.20 14.00 -3.48
CA GLU A 130 6.03 14.83 -4.69
C GLU A 130 4.78 15.72 -4.63
N ILE A 131 3.72 15.31 -3.94
CA ILE A 131 2.44 16.03 -3.90
C ILE A 131 2.46 17.04 -2.76
N SER A 132 2.74 18.31 -3.11
CA SER A 132 2.84 19.39 -2.12
C SER A 132 1.49 20.03 -1.76
N ASP A 133 0.46 19.89 -2.61
CA ASP A 133 -0.88 20.43 -2.34
C ASP A 133 -1.60 19.56 -1.29
N PRO A 134 -1.90 20.10 -0.09
CA PRO A 134 -2.59 19.35 0.96
C PRO A 134 -4.03 18.95 0.59
N ALA A 135 -4.64 19.62 -0.38
CA ALA A 135 -5.99 19.32 -0.88
C ALA A 135 -6.00 18.26 -1.98
N HIS A 136 -4.84 17.78 -2.44
CA HIS A 136 -4.76 16.80 -3.52
C HIS A 136 -5.46 15.48 -3.12
N PRO A 137 -6.40 14.96 -3.94
CA PRO A 137 -7.22 13.81 -3.56
C PRO A 137 -6.44 12.51 -3.35
N ALA A 138 -5.23 12.40 -3.89
CA ALA A 138 -4.36 11.24 -3.67
C ALA A 138 -3.94 11.05 -2.20
N HIS A 139 -3.96 12.10 -1.36
CA HIS A 139 -3.64 11.97 0.05
C HIS A 139 -4.58 11.02 0.79
N ALA A 140 -5.86 10.96 0.40
CA ALA A 140 -6.81 10.02 0.96
C ALA A 140 -6.40 8.56 0.67
N VAL A 141 -5.94 8.26 -0.55
CA VAL A 141 -5.45 6.92 -0.93
C VAL A 141 -4.19 6.58 -0.16
N ILE A 142 -3.20 7.50 -0.14
CA ILE A 142 -1.92 7.31 0.54
C ILE A 142 -2.12 7.03 2.03
N THR A 143 -2.87 7.89 2.69
CA THR A 143 -3.14 7.77 4.13
C THR A 143 -3.99 6.54 4.45
N GLY A 144 -4.97 6.22 3.60
CA GLY A 144 -5.80 5.03 3.73
C GLY A 144 -4.99 3.75 3.67
N GLN A 145 -4.05 3.65 2.73
CA GLN A 145 -3.15 2.50 2.61
C GLN A 145 -2.25 2.37 3.85
N LYS A 146 -1.68 3.48 4.36
CA LYS A 146 -0.82 3.43 5.54
C LYS A 146 -1.57 3.06 6.82
N ARG A 147 -2.79 3.57 7.01
CA ARG A 147 -3.66 3.15 8.12
C ARG A 147 -3.99 1.66 8.05
N TRP A 148 -4.36 1.19 6.86
CA TRP A 148 -4.66 -0.23 6.66
C TRP A 148 -3.46 -1.13 7.00
N MET A 149 -2.23 -0.76 6.59
CA MET A 149 -1.03 -1.51 6.95
C MET A 149 -0.78 -1.52 8.46
N LEU A 150 -0.98 -0.37 9.14
CA LEU A 150 -0.87 -0.28 10.59
C LEU A 150 -1.92 -1.17 11.29
N GLU A 151 -3.17 -1.13 10.82
CA GLU A 151 -4.26 -1.96 11.34
C GLU A 151 -3.96 -3.45 11.15
N LEU A 152 -3.40 -3.84 10.00
CA LEU A 152 -2.97 -5.21 9.75
C LEU A 152 -1.90 -5.67 10.76
N PHE A 153 -0.81 -4.92 10.93
CA PHE A 153 0.24 -5.27 11.90
C PHE A 153 -0.30 -5.31 13.34
N THR A 154 -1.12 -4.33 13.72
CA THR A 154 -1.72 -4.27 15.05
C THR A 154 -2.68 -5.44 15.27
N GLY A 155 -3.51 -5.79 14.30
CA GLY A 155 -4.41 -6.94 14.35
C GLY A 155 -3.65 -8.24 14.52
N LEU A 156 -2.63 -8.47 13.69
CA LEU A 156 -1.78 -9.67 13.80
C LEU A 156 -1.02 -9.75 15.14
N ALA A 157 -0.60 -8.60 15.69
CA ALA A 157 0.05 -8.55 17.00
C ALA A 157 -0.93 -8.89 18.13
N ARG A 158 -2.18 -8.42 18.07
CA ARG A 158 -3.24 -8.76 19.03
C ARG A 158 -3.62 -10.25 18.96
N ASP A 159 -3.70 -10.80 17.74
CA ASP A 159 -4.01 -12.20 17.51
C ASP A 159 -2.89 -13.15 18.03
N ALA A 160 -1.68 -12.62 18.25
CA ALA A 160 -0.56 -13.43 18.77
C ALA A 160 -0.81 -14.05 20.14
N GLY A 161 -1.79 -13.54 20.90
CA GLY A 161 -2.20 -14.08 22.20
C GLY A 161 -1.16 -13.84 23.30
N GLY A 162 -1.62 -13.71 24.55
CA GLY A 162 -0.72 -13.53 25.70
C GLY A 162 0.00 -12.18 25.78
N ILE A 163 -0.26 -11.27 24.84
CA ILE A 163 0.28 -9.90 24.84
C ILE A 163 -0.82 -8.95 25.30
N ASP A 164 -0.49 -8.08 26.26
CA ASP A 164 -1.38 -6.98 26.68
C ASP A 164 -1.79 -6.12 25.47
N PRO A 165 -3.06 -5.66 25.35
CA PRO A 165 -3.53 -4.86 24.22
C PRO A 165 -2.67 -3.64 23.90
N ASP A 166 -2.20 -2.91 24.91
CA ASP A 166 -1.34 -1.74 24.72
C ASP A 166 0.05 -2.14 24.21
N ALA A 167 0.56 -3.30 24.64
CA ALA A 167 1.81 -3.85 24.14
C ALA A 167 1.66 -4.32 22.68
N ALA A 168 0.53 -4.93 22.31
CA ALA A 168 0.23 -5.31 20.94
C ALA A 168 0.15 -4.07 20.00
N ASP A 169 -0.45 -2.97 20.46
CA ASP A 169 -0.51 -1.71 19.72
C ASP A 169 0.88 -1.08 19.55
N ARG A 170 1.72 -1.11 20.59
CA ARG A 170 3.11 -0.67 20.48
C ARG A 170 3.90 -1.52 19.49
N LEU A 171 3.75 -2.85 19.56
CA LEU A 171 4.39 -3.79 18.65
C LEU A 171 3.95 -3.53 17.20
N GLY A 172 2.65 -3.37 16.94
CA GLY A 172 2.12 -3.04 15.61
C GLY A 172 2.74 -1.77 15.02
N ARG A 173 2.88 -0.71 15.82
CA ARG A 173 3.55 0.53 15.41
C ARG A 173 5.04 0.32 15.12
N THR A 174 5.72 -0.48 15.94
CA THR A 174 7.15 -0.80 15.74
C THR A 174 7.35 -1.60 14.45
N LEU A 175 6.52 -2.61 14.20
CA LEU A 175 6.55 -3.38 12.96
C LEU A 175 6.29 -2.52 11.72
N MET A 176 5.34 -1.59 11.82
CA MET A 176 5.08 -0.62 10.76
C MET A 176 6.30 0.27 10.48
N LEU A 177 6.98 0.78 11.51
CA LEU A 177 8.19 1.60 11.34
C LEU A 177 9.34 0.81 10.73
N LEU A 178 9.55 -0.45 11.14
CA LEU A 178 10.53 -1.35 10.53
C LEU A 178 10.23 -1.59 9.05
N HIS A 179 8.98 -1.87 8.73
CA HIS A 179 8.52 -2.11 7.36
C HIS A 179 8.73 -0.89 6.46
N GLU A 180 8.29 0.29 6.89
CA GLU A 180 8.45 1.53 6.12
C GLU A 180 9.93 1.91 5.96
N GLY A 181 10.72 1.79 7.04
CA GLY A 181 12.17 2.03 6.99
C GLY A 181 12.88 1.11 6.00
N ALA A 182 12.49 -0.18 5.97
CA ALA A 182 13.05 -1.15 5.03
C ALA A 182 12.69 -0.83 3.57
N LEU A 183 11.46 -0.39 3.30
CA LEU A 183 11.04 0.04 1.95
C LEU A 183 11.81 1.28 1.48
N VAL A 184 12.06 2.24 2.37
CA VAL A 184 12.88 3.43 2.06
C VAL A 184 14.33 3.03 1.80
N ALA A 185 14.94 2.22 2.68
CA ALA A 185 16.31 1.73 2.52
C ALA A 185 16.49 0.91 1.22
N HIS A 186 15.47 0.10 0.85
CA HIS A 186 15.43 -0.63 -0.41
C HIS A 186 15.44 0.32 -1.62
N GLY A 187 14.58 1.33 -1.61
CA GLY A 187 14.51 2.31 -2.71
C GLY A 187 15.80 3.12 -2.87
N LEU A 188 16.47 3.46 -1.77
CA LEU A 188 17.73 4.19 -1.74
C LEU A 188 18.96 3.30 -1.95
N LYS A 189 18.81 1.97 -1.94
CA LYS A 189 19.90 0.99 -2.04
C LYS A 189 21.01 1.20 -0.99
N VAL A 190 20.61 1.51 0.26
CA VAL A 190 21.55 1.87 1.34
C VAL A 190 22.43 0.69 1.74
N PHE A 191 21.83 -0.52 1.80
CA PHE A 191 22.52 -1.78 2.09
C PHE A 191 21.76 -2.97 1.44
N PRO A 192 22.37 -4.16 1.32
CA PRO A 192 21.72 -5.32 0.73
C PRO A 192 20.51 -5.80 1.53
N ASP A 193 19.42 -6.09 0.85
CA ASP A 193 18.21 -6.75 1.34
C ASP A 193 17.61 -6.18 2.64
N PRO A 194 17.24 -4.88 2.69
CA PRO A 194 16.71 -4.27 3.91
C PRO A 194 15.42 -4.93 4.43
N LEU A 195 14.61 -5.50 3.54
CA LEU A 195 13.38 -6.20 3.93
C LEU A 195 13.64 -7.52 4.65
N ALA A 196 14.70 -8.26 4.25
CA ALA A 196 15.12 -9.45 4.99
C ALA A 196 15.67 -9.08 6.38
N HIS A 197 16.46 -8.01 6.47
CA HIS A 197 16.95 -7.51 7.76
C HIS A 197 15.78 -7.11 8.68
N ALA A 198 14.83 -6.31 8.18
CA ALA A 198 13.67 -5.90 8.97
C ALA A 198 12.79 -7.11 9.42
N ARG A 199 12.68 -8.14 8.58
CA ARG A 199 12.01 -9.39 8.95
C ARG A 199 12.70 -10.12 10.11
N ASP A 200 14.03 -10.15 10.10
CA ASP A 200 14.80 -10.81 11.18
C ASP A 200 14.70 -10.02 12.49
N GLU A 201 14.72 -8.69 12.45
CA GLU A 201 14.44 -7.84 13.60
C GLU A 201 13.00 -8.01 14.11
N ALA A 202 12.02 -8.11 13.23
CA ALA A 202 10.64 -8.42 13.62
C ALA A 202 10.53 -9.75 14.32
N ARG A 203 11.27 -10.77 13.88
CA ARG A 203 11.34 -12.09 14.55
C ARG A 203 11.91 -11.98 15.96
N ALA A 204 12.98 -11.21 16.15
CA ALA A 204 13.58 -10.99 17.46
C ALA A 204 12.63 -10.28 18.43
N LEU A 205 11.91 -9.24 17.94
CA LEU A 205 10.88 -8.55 18.73
C LEU A 205 9.75 -9.48 19.15
N LEU A 206 9.27 -10.34 18.25
CA LEU A 206 8.21 -11.31 18.55
C LEU A 206 8.65 -12.34 19.60
N ALA A 207 9.89 -12.84 19.54
CA ALA A 207 10.43 -13.75 20.51
C ALA A 207 10.54 -13.13 21.92
N GLY A 208 10.92 -11.84 21.99
CA GLY A 208 10.97 -11.09 23.26
C GLY A 208 9.59 -10.80 23.85
N ALA A 209 8.58 -10.55 23.01
CA ALA A 209 7.22 -10.22 23.45
C ALA A 209 6.44 -11.45 23.99
N THR A 210 6.77 -12.67 23.56
CA THR A 210 6.10 -13.92 23.97
C THR A 210 6.83 -14.65 25.10
N GLY A 211 8.03 -14.20 25.49
CA GLY A 211 8.87 -14.82 26.53
C GLY A 211 8.83 -14.10 27.89
N SER A 212 7.97 -13.08 28.03
CA SER A 212 7.72 -12.33 29.28
C SER A 212 6.36 -12.64 29.81
#